data_7fa98c6ad0b2f6a079d3c60f69b22807
#
_entry.id   7fa98c6ad0b2f6a079d3c60f69b22807
#
_cell.length_a   1.000
_cell.length_b   1.000
_cell.length_c   1.000
_cell.angle_alpha   90.00
_cell.angle_beta   90.00
_cell.angle_gamma   90.00
#
_symmetry.space_group_name_H-M   'P 1'
#
loop_
_entity.id
_entity.type
_entity.pdbx_description
1 polymer ?
#
loop_
_entity_poly.entity_id
_entity_poly.type
_entity_poly.pdbx_seq_one_letter_code
_entity_poly.pdbx_strand_id
1 'polypeptide(L)'
;CDAVLWLLTLTAVAYSFLLIASMQRSGEYSYLRTQIIAVSVGLAASVFISIADYRFLIRKWYIAAIVGIVLAGLVFVFGVQVSGTDDTAWINLPGGFSIQPSEFIKICFILTFSKHLSWLREKKMIEKFSGVLFLALHAMIPMAIIHIQGDDGTVLIFALMFLVMTFAAGVQLRYFVIFGGLLVCAIPIIWNVFM
;
A
#
# COMPACT_ATOMS: atom_id res chain seq x y z
N CYS A 1 -9.09 -20.57 2.55
CA CYS A 1 -8.02 -19.83 3.25
C CYS A 1 -6.70 -20.56 3.00
N ASP A 2 -5.66 -19.83 2.65
CA ASP A 2 -4.32 -20.39 2.45
C ASP A 2 -3.64 -20.54 3.82
N ALA A 3 -3.40 -21.81 4.22
CA ALA A 3 -2.78 -22.13 5.51
C ALA A 3 -1.35 -21.58 5.62
N VAL A 4 -0.61 -21.49 4.48
CA VAL A 4 0.75 -20.95 4.44
C VAL A 4 0.73 -19.46 4.76
N LEU A 5 -0.22 -18.71 4.19
CA LEU A 5 -0.38 -17.28 4.44
C LEU A 5 -0.69 -17.02 5.92
N TRP A 6 -1.58 -17.81 6.53
CA TRP A 6 -1.89 -17.69 7.95
C TRP A 6 -0.68 -17.99 8.83
N LEU A 7 0.06 -19.05 8.52
CA LEU A 7 1.26 -19.43 9.26
C LEU A 7 2.32 -18.31 9.20
N LEU A 8 2.57 -17.75 8.02
CA LEU A 8 3.52 -16.63 7.84
C LEU A 8 3.07 -15.39 8.62
N THR A 9 1.78 -15.06 8.57
CA THR A 9 1.23 -13.90 9.30
C THR A 9 1.37 -14.09 10.81
N LEU A 10 0.99 -15.25 11.35
CA LEU A 10 1.11 -15.54 12.78
C LEU A 10 2.58 -15.56 13.24
N THR A 11 3.47 -16.07 12.42
CA THR A 11 4.92 -16.06 12.71
C THR A 11 5.46 -14.63 12.76
N ALA A 12 5.08 -13.78 11.80
CA ALA A 12 5.46 -12.38 11.79
C ALA A 12 4.92 -11.61 13.01
N VAL A 13 3.67 -11.88 13.39
CA VAL A 13 3.05 -11.31 14.60
C VAL A 13 3.81 -11.76 15.86
N ALA A 14 4.11 -13.07 16.00
CA ALA A 14 4.88 -13.58 17.13
C ALA A 14 6.27 -12.94 17.20
N TYR A 15 6.95 -12.79 16.07
CA TYR A 15 8.24 -12.12 16.00
C TYR A 15 8.14 -10.64 16.42
N SER A 16 7.10 -9.92 16.00
CA SER A 16 6.90 -8.51 16.41
C SER A 16 6.68 -8.38 17.92
N PHE A 17 5.97 -9.32 18.56
CA PHE A 17 5.82 -9.35 20.00
C PHE A 17 7.15 -9.58 20.73
N LEU A 18 8.01 -10.46 20.22
CA LEU A 18 9.34 -10.70 20.79
C LEU A 18 10.21 -9.44 20.71
N LEU A 19 10.19 -8.73 19.59
CA LEU A 19 10.92 -7.47 19.41
C LEU A 19 10.44 -6.40 20.41
N ILE A 20 9.13 -6.17 20.50
CA ILE A 20 8.55 -5.16 21.38
C ILE A 20 8.82 -5.53 22.85
N ALA A 21 8.68 -6.80 23.23
CA ALA A 21 9.01 -7.26 24.57
C ALA A 21 10.48 -7.07 24.93
N SER A 22 11.40 -7.20 23.97
CA SER A 22 12.83 -6.93 24.19
C SER A 22 13.11 -5.43 24.40
N MET A 23 12.40 -4.55 23.71
CA MET A 23 12.53 -3.08 23.86
C MET A 23 11.91 -2.59 25.18
N GLN A 24 10.93 -3.29 25.73
CA GLN A 24 10.21 -2.92 26.96
C GLN A 24 11.09 -2.94 28.23
N ARG A 25 12.26 -3.59 28.19
CA ARG A 25 13.27 -3.53 29.28
C ARG A 25 13.74 -2.11 29.57
N SER A 26 13.48 -1.15 28.68
CA SER A 26 13.82 0.28 28.82
C SER A 26 12.71 1.15 29.47
N GLY A 27 11.59 0.58 29.93
CA GLY A 27 10.60 1.30 30.75
C GLY A 27 9.35 1.85 30.04
N GLU A 28 9.16 1.63 28.74
CA GLU A 28 7.97 2.11 28.00
C GLU A 28 6.90 1.02 27.82
N TYR A 29 5.96 0.93 28.77
CA TYR A 29 4.84 -0.04 28.75
C TYR A 29 3.76 0.21 27.69
N SER A 30 3.78 1.37 27.03
CA SER A 30 2.75 1.82 26.10
C SER A 30 2.68 0.98 24.81
N TYR A 31 3.81 0.60 24.24
CA TYR A 31 3.87 -0.07 22.93
C TYR A 31 3.26 -1.48 22.91
N LEU A 32 3.43 -2.27 23.98
CA LEU A 32 2.89 -3.62 24.03
C LEU A 32 1.35 -3.62 24.04
N ARG A 33 0.74 -2.70 24.79
CA ARG A 33 -0.73 -2.56 24.84
C ARG A 33 -1.28 -2.19 23.45
N THR A 34 -0.66 -1.23 22.79
CA THR A 34 -1.05 -0.82 21.43
C THR A 34 -0.92 -1.97 20.46
N GLN A 35 0.18 -2.74 20.55
CA GLN A 35 0.40 -3.90 19.68
C GLN A 35 -0.67 -4.99 19.90
N ILE A 36 -1.03 -5.32 21.15
CA ILE A 36 -2.07 -6.30 21.45
C ILE A 36 -3.40 -5.88 20.82
N ILE A 37 -3.78 -4.61 20.98
CA ILE A 37 -5.03 -4.07 20.41
C ILE A 37 -4.99 -4.14 18.88
N ALA A 38 -3.90 -3.66 18.27
CA ALA A 38 -3.75 -3.64 16.82
C ALA A 38 -3.81 -5.06 16.21
N VAL A 39 -3.10 -6.02 16.82
CA VAL A 39 -3.13 -7.43 16.39
C VAL A 39 -4.50 -8.04 16.56
N SER A 40 -5.19 -7.79 17.68
CA SER A 40 -6.53 -8.34 17.91
C SER A 40 -7.53 -7.83 16.88
N VAL A 41 -7.52 -6.52 16.60
CA VAL A 41 -8.36 -5.91 15.56
C VAL A 41 -7.99 -6.41 14.17
N GLY A 42 -6.68 -6.51 13.87
CA GLY A 42 -6.18 -7.01 12.58
C GLY A 42 -6.57 -8.46 12.32
N LEU A 43 -6.45 -9.33 13.32
CA LEU A 43 -6.86 -10.74 13.20
C LEU A 43 -8.39 -10.85 13.03
N ALA A 44 -9.18 -10.12 13.79
CA ALA A 44 -10.63 -10.09 13.64
C ALA A 44 -11.04 -9.63 12.24
N ALA A 45 -10.42 -8.55 11.73
CA ALA A 45 -10.65 -8.05 10.38
C ALA A 45 -10.23 -9.09 9.30
N SER A 46 -9.08 -9.77 9.49
CA SER A 46 -8.60 -10.80 8.57
C SER A 46 -9.57 -11.98 8.48
N VAL A 47 -10.09 -12.46 9.61
CA VAL A 47 -11.11 -13.51 9.64
C VAL A 47 -12.38 -13.06 8.93
N PHE A 48 -12.86 -11.85 9.23
CA PHE A 48 -14.06 -11.29 8.59
C PHE A 48 -13.92 -11.19 7.07
N ILE A 49 -12.80 -10.62 6.59
CA ILE A 49 -12.52 -10.48 5.15
C ILE A 49 -12.32 -11.84 4.47
N SER A 50 -11.74 -12.82 5.18
CA SER A 50 -11.54 -14.18 4.67
C SER A 50 -12.86 -14.93 4.40
N ILE A 51 -13.92 -14.58 5.11
CA ILE A 51 -15.27 -15.14 4.94
C ILE A 51 -16.08 -14.32 3.92
N ALA A 52 -15.76 -13.03 3.77
CA ALA A 52 -16.46 -12.12 2.86
C ALA A 52 -16.24 -12.51 1.38
N ASP A 53 -17.30 -12.41 0.58
CA ASP A 53 -17.17 -12.61 -0.87
C ASP A 53 -16.44 -11.41 -1.50
N TYR A 54 -15.18 -11.62 -1.91
CA TYR A 54 -14.36 -10.61 -2.58
C TYR A 54 -15.00 -10.07 -3.87
N ARG A 55 -15.89 -10.86 -4.52
CA ARG A 55 -16.63 -10.43 -5.72
C ARG A 55 -17.58 -9.28 -5.42
N PHE A 56 -18.15 -9.26 -4.21
CA PHE A 56 -18.96 -8.14 -3.74
C PHE A 56 -18.12 -6.87 -3.59
N LEU A 57 -16.91 -6.98 -3.01
CA LEU A 57 -15.99 -5.86 -2.85
C LEU A 57 -15.55 -5.28 -4.21
N ILE A 58 -15.16 -6.13 -5.15
CA ILE A 58 -14.77 -5.69 -6.50
C ILE A 58 -15.95 -5.06 -7.25
N ARG A 59 -17.17 -5.53 -7.06
CA ARG A 59 -18.35 -4.93 -7.68
C ARG A 59 -18.59 -3.50 -7.20
N LYS A 60 -18.19 -3.19 -5.97
CA LYS A 60 -18.30 -1.87 -5.33
C LYS A 60 -16.99 -1.06 -5.38
N TRP A 61 -16.14 -1.31 -6.37
CA TRP A 61 -14.83 -0.68 -6.55
C TRP A 61 -14.86 0.86 -6.45
N TYR A 62 -15.95 1.50 -6.89
CA TYR A 62 -16.12 2.95 -6.83
C TYR A 62 -16.18 3.48 -5.39
N ILE A 63 -16.70 2.68 -4.45
CA ILE A 63 -16.67 3.03 -3.02
C ILE A 63 -15.23 3.04 -2.54
N ALA A 64 -14.43 2.01 -2.90
CA ALA A 64 -13.02 1.98 -2.57
C ALA A 64 -12.26 3.18 -3.17
N ALA A 65 -12.58 3.59 -4.40
CA ALA A 65 -11.99 4.77 -5.02
C ALA A 65 -12.30 6.05 -4.22
N ILE A 66 -13.57 6.26 -3.84
CA ILE A 66 -13.99 7.42 -3.05
C ILE A 66 -13.31 7.41 -1.67
N VAL A 67 -13.33 6.27 -0.98
CA VAL A 67 -12.67 6.12 0.32
C VAL A 67 -11.18 6.41 0.22
N GLY A 68 -10.50 5.89 -0.81
CA GLY A 68 -9.07 6.15 -1.02
C GLY A 68 -8.77 7.65 -1.22
N ILE A 69 -9.58 8.35 -2.02
CA ILE A 69 -9.43 9.80 -2.24
C ILE A 69 -9.69 10.58 -0.96
N VAL A 70 -10.74 10.24 -0.21
CA VAL A 70 -11.06 10.91 1.06
C VAL A 70 -9.94 10.69 2.07
N LEU A 71 -9.43 9.47 2.21
CA LEU A 71 -8.31 9.16 3.12
C LEU A 71 -7.04 9.92 2.73
N ALA A 72 -6.73 10.00 1.44
CA ALA A 72 -5.60 10.77 0.95
C ALA A 72 -5.75 12.27 1.26
N GLY A 73 -6.96 12.83 1.10
CA GLY A 73 -7.28 14.21 1.43
C GLY A 73 -7.21 14.51 2.92
N LEU A 74 -7.63 13.58 3.78
CA LEU A 74 -7.58 13.75 5.24
C LEU A 74 -6.15 13.94 5.75
N VAL A 75 -5.15 13.32 5.13
CA VAL A 75 -3.74 13.49 5.51
C VAL A 75 -3.29 14.94 5.31
N PHE A 76 -3.71 15.62 4.24
CA PHE A 76 -3.34 17.02 4.01
C PHE A 76 -3.93 18.00 5.03
N VAL A 77 -5.04 17.60 5.71
CA VAL A 77 -5.72 18.45 6.70
C VAL A 77 -5.29 18.09 8.12
N PHE A 78 -5.12 16.82 8.42
CA PHE A 78 -4.90 16.30 9.77
C PHE A 78 -3.57 15.56 9.94
N GLY A 79 -2.74 15.51 8.89
CA GLY A 79 -1.44 14.85 8.92
C GLY A 79 -0.52 15.52 9.95
N VAL A 80 0.17 14.70 10.72
CA VAL A 80 1.17 15.13 11.70
C VAL A 80 2.53 14.59 11.30
N GLN A 81 3.55 15.41 11.54
CA GLN A 81 4.93 15.03 11.29
C GLN A 81 5.41 14.08 12.38
N VAL A 82 6.03 12.98 11.97
CA VAL A 82 6.68 12.05 12.91
C VAL A 82 8.04 12.60 13.30
N SER A 83 8.34 12.60 14.60
CA SER A 83 9.61 13.11 15.12
C SER A 83 10.81 12.41 14.45
N GLY A 84 11.68 13.20 13.82
CA GLY A 84 12.90 12.72 13.16
C GLY A 84 12.72 12.34 11.68
N THR A 85 11.56 12.61 11.07
CA THR A 85 11.31 12.45 9.64
C THR A 85 10.60 13.68 9.08
N ASP A 86 10.66 13.89 7.77
CA ASP A 86 9.86 14.90 7.08
C ASP A 86 8.47 14.37 6.67
N ASP A 87 8.13 13.15 7.12
CA ASP A 87 6.92 12.43 6.81
C ASP A 87 5.71 13.00 7.58
N THR A 88 4.68 13.44 6.88
CA THR A 88 3.40 13.92 7.43
C THR A 88 2.24 12.95 7.20
N ALA A 89 2.53 11.67 6.96
CA ALA A 89 1.58 10.66 6.54
C ALA A 89 0.70 10.07 7.67
N TRP A 90 0.86 10.52 8.90
CA TRP A 90 0.18 9.95 10.07
C TRP A 90 -0.90 10.88 10.61
N ILE A 91 -1.98 10.29 11.13
CA ILE A 91 -3.05 11.01 11.81
C ILE A 91 -3.14 10.52 13.25
N ASN A 92 -3.03 11.45 14.20
CA ASN A 92 -3.19 11.13 15.62
C ASN A 92 -4.67 11.05 16.00
N LEU A 93 -5.03 9.94 16.63
CA LEU A 93 -6.37 9.70 17.15
C LEU A 93 -6.43 9.96 18.67
N PRO A 94 -7.62 10.27 19.22
CA PRO A 94 -7.83 10.32 20.67
C PRO A 94 -7.41 9.00 21.34
N GLY A 95 -6.73 9.09 22.49
CA GLY A 95 -6.25 7.91 23.21
C GLY A 95 -4.81 7.51 22.93
N GLY A 96 -4.03 8.33 22.19
CA GLY A 96 -2.60 8.10 21.95
C GLY A 96 -2.33 7.09 20.82
N PHE A 97 -3.31 6.82 19.97
CA PHE A 97 -3.15 6.00 18.78
C PHE A 97 -2.85 6.87 17.57
N SER A 98 -1.98 6.38 16.67
CA SER A 98 -1.75 6.99 15.36
C SER A 98 -2.10 5.99 14.27
N ILE A 99 -2.72 6.45 13.22
CA ILE A 99 -3.01 5.64 12.02
C ILE A 99 -2.32 6.26 10.81
N GLN A 100 -1.91 5.41 9.89
CA GLN A 100 -1.39 5.83 8.59
C GLN A 100 -2.45 5.54 7.52
N PRO A 101 -3.12 6.57 6.96
CA PRO A 101 -4.18 6.36 5.98
C PRO A 101 -3.74 5.62 4.73
N SER A 102 -2.45 5.73 4.33
CA SER A 102 -1.89 5.00 3.19
C SER A 102 -1.99 3.47 3.33
N GLU A 103 -2.03 2.93 4.56
CA GLU A 103 -2.27 1.50 4.80
C GLU A 103 -3.65 1.05 4.27
N PHE A 104 -4.66 1.88 4.45
CA PHE A 104 -6.01 1.63 3.92
C PHE A 104 -6.10 1.96 2.43
N ILE A 105 -5.38 2.98 1.96
CA ILE A 105 -5.32 3.35 0.54
C ILE A 105 -4.73 2.20 -0.28
N LYS A 106 -3.78 1.41 0.25
CA LYS A 106 -3.27 0.20 -0.41
C LYS A 106 -4.39 -0.80 -0.73
N ILE A 107 -5.30 -1.02 0.22
CA ILE A 107 -6.46 -1.92 0.02
C ILE A 107 -7.38 -1.36 -1.06
N CYS A 108 -7.68 -0.05 -1.01
CA CYS A 108 -8.47 0.64 -2.03
C CYS A 108 -7.83 0.53 -3.41
N PHE A 109 -6.51 0.70 -3.48
CA PHE A 109 -5.73 0.56 -4.70
C PHE A 109 -5.83 -0.86 -5.28
N ILE A 110 -5.64 -1.91 -4.47
CA ILE A 110 -5.77 -3.29 -4.93
C ILE A 110 -7.14 -3.52 -5.59
N LEU A 111 -8.21 -3.06 -4.97
CA LEU A 111 -9.58 -3.25 -5.47
C LEU A 111 -9.81 -2.49 -6.78
N THR A 112 -9.45 -1.21 -6.83
CA THR A 112 -9.66 -0.36 -8.00
C THR A 112 -8.76 -0.77 -9.16
N PHE A 113 -7.52 -1.10 -8.87
CA PHE A 113 -6.54 -1.53 -9.87
C PHE A 113 -6.88 -2.90 -10.45
N SER A 114 -7.30 -3.86 -9.63
CA SER A 114 -7.79 -5.17 -10.09
C SER A 114 -8.99 -5.03 -11.04
N LYS A 115 -9.92 -4.12 -10.74
CA LYS A 115 -11.05 -3.83 -11.63
C LYS A 115 -10.59 -3.20 -12.93
N HIS A 116 -9.62 -2.29 -12.89
CA HIS A 116 -9.05 -1.67 -14.10
C HIS A 116 -8.33 -2.71 -14.98
N LEU A 117 -7.53 -3.60 -14.38
CA LEU A 117 -6.88 -4.71 -15.08
C LEU A 117 -7.91 -5.63 -15.78
N SER A 118 -8.97 -6.01 -15.07
CA SER A 118 -10.04 -6.84 -15.63
C SER A 118 -10.72 -6.15 -16.82
N TRP A 119 -11.01 -4.86 -16.69
CA TRP A 119 -11.62 -4.08 -17.77
C TRP A 119 -10.73 -3.99 -19.01
N LEU A 120 -9.43 -3.72 -18.84
CA LEU A 120 -8.47 -3.69 -19.95
C LEU A 120 -8.31 -5.07 -20.62
N ARG A 121 -8.40 -6.15 -19.85
CA ARG A 121 -8.36 -7.52 -20.36
C ARG A 121 -9.61 -7.83 -21.22
N GLU A 122 -10.79 -7.46 -20.75
CA GLU A 122 -12.05 -7.58 -21.50
C GLU A 122 -12.01 -6.80 -22.82
N LYS A 123 -11.38 -5.62 -22.81
CA LYS A 123 -11.20 -4.76 -24.01
C LYS A 123 -10.04 -5.19 -24.90
N LYS A 124 -9.30 -6.25 -24.57
CA LYS A 124 -8.08 -6.70 -25.27
C LYS A 124 -7.03 -5.59 -25.41
N MET A 125 -6.95 -4.72 -24.41
CA MET A 125 -6.01 -3.60 -24.37
C MET A 125 -4.80 -3.86 -23.46
N ILE A 126 -4.83 -4.94 -22.66
CA ILE A 126 -3.79 -5.24 -21.66
C ILE A 126 -2.39 -5.48 -22.29
N GLU A 127 -2.35 -5.89 -23.54
CA GLU A 127 -1.11 -6.11 -24.31
C GLU A 127 -0.67 -4.89 -25.11
N LYS A 128 -1.51 -3.85 -25.18
CA LYS A 128 -1.23 -2.63 -25.95
C LYS A 128 -0.54 -1.60 -25.06
N PHE A 129 0.36 -0.81 -25.68
CA PHE A 129 1.03 0.29 -24.99
C PHE A 129 0.05 1.26 -24.30
N SER A 130 -1.06 1.61 -24.98
CA SER A 130 -2.08 2.48 -24.39
C SER A 130 -2.69 1.90 -23.11
N GLY A 131 -2.93 0.59 -23.06
CA GLY A 131 -3.44 -0.06 -21.86
C GLY A 131 -2.45 0.01 -20.70
N VAL A 132 -1.16 -0.26 -20.99
CA VAL A 132 -0.09 -0.15 -19.99
C VAL A 132 0.06 1.29 -19.49
N LEU A 133 -0.07 2.27 -20.38
CA LEU A 133 -0.03 3.70 -20.00
C LEU A 133 -1.20 4.07 -19.07
N PHE A 134 -2.42 3.59 -19.33
CA PHE A 134 -3.56 3.82 -18.43
C PHE A 134 -3.35 3.18 -17.07
N LEU A 135 -2.74 1.99 -17.01
CA LEU A 135 -2.39 1.35 -15.74
C LEU A 135 -1.33 2.17 -14.98
N ALA A 136 -0.31 2.63 -15.68
CA ALA A 136 0.74 3.47 -15.08
C ALA A 136 0.15 4.78 -14.53
N LEU A 137 -0.70 5.47 -15.28
CA LEU A 137 -1.40 6.68 -14.82
C LEU A 137 -2.27 6.41 -13.59
N HIS A 138 -2.98 5.28 -13.54
CA HIS A 138 -3.78 4.89 -12.36
C HIS A 138 -2.88 4.73 -11.13
N ALA A 139 -1.73 4.07 -11.26
CA ALA A 139 -0.81 3.85 -10.14
C ALA A 139 -0.07 5.14 -9.73
N MET A 140 0.26 6.01 -10.69
CA MET A 140 0.96 7.27 -10.42
C MET A 140 0.15 8.23 -9.54
N ILE A 141 -1.18 8.21 -9.61
CA ILE A 141 -2.03 9.11 -8.81
C ILE A 141 -1.79 8.91 -7.29
N PRO A 142 -2.03 7.72 -6.71
CA PRO A 142 -1.75 7.52 -5.29
C PRO A 142 -0.26 7.67 -4.95
N MET A 143 0.64 7.22 -5.82
CA MET A 143 2.08 7.36 -5.61
C MET A 143 2.52 8.82 -5.50
N ALA A 144 2.03 9.69 -6.38
CA ALA A 144 2.34 11.12 -6.35
C ALA A 144 1.78 11.80 -5.08
N ILE A 145 0.56 11.45 -4.68
CA ILE A 145 -0.05 11.99 -3.46
C ILE A 145 0.77 11.59 -2.22
N ILE A 146 1.17 10.32 -2.12
CA ILE A 146 1.93 9.79 -0.99
C ILE A 146 3.36 10.36 -0.97
N HIS A 147 3.97 10.56 -2.15
CA HIS A 147 5.27 11.24 -2.27
C HIS A 147 5.22 12.68 -1.74
N ILE A 148 4.16 13.45 -2.08
CA ILE A 148 3.96 14.81 -1.55
C ILE A 148 3.81 14.82 -0.03
N GLN A 149 3.34 13.72 0.58
CA GLN A 149 3.24 13.54 2.03
C GLN A 149 4.60 13.17 2.69
N GLY A 150 5.66 12.96 1.90
CA GLY A 150 7.01 12.60 2.36
C GLY A 150 7.23 11.10 2.59
N ASP A 151 6.24 10.24 2.32
CA ASP A 151 6.31 8.79 2.60
C ASP A 151 6.81 8.01 1.37
N ASP A 152 8.07 8.19 1.03
CA ASP A 152 8.70 7.50 -0.11
C ASP A 152 8.79 5.99 0.08
N GLY A 153 8.84 5.52 1.33
CA GLY A 153 8.81 4.09 1.64
C GLY A 153 7.51 3.44 1.15
N THR A 154 6.37 4.07 1.41
CA THR A 154 5.07 3.62 0.91
C THR A 154 4.94 3.76 -0.60
N VAL A 155 5.53 4.79 -1.23
CA VAL A 155 5.58 4.90 -2.70
C VAL A 155 6.23 3.67 -3.33
N LEU A 156 7.34 3.19 -2.78
CA LEU A 156 8.00 1.95 -3.25
C LEU A 156 7.09 0.72 -3.13
N ILE A 157 6.29 0.63 -2.07
CA ILE A 157 5.32 -0.46 -1.91
C ILE A 157 4.25 -0.39 -3.01
N PHE A 158 3.70 0.80 -3.33
CA PHE A 158 2.76 0.96 -4.44
C PHE A 158 3.38 0.62 -5.79
N ALA A 159 4.64 0.99 -6.02
CA ALA A 159 5.37 0.61 -7.23
C ALA A 159 5.51 -0.91 -7.34
N LEU A 160 5.85 -1.59 -6.24
CA LEU A 160 5.94 -3.06 -6.22
C LEU A 160 4.57 -3.71 -6.47
N MET A 161 3.51 -3.19 -5.83
CA MET A 161 2.13 -3.66 -6.06
C MET A 161 1.74 -3.51 -7.54
N PHE A 162 2.02 -2.36 -8.15
CA PHE A 162 1.81 -2.12 -9.58
C PHE A 162 2.52 -3.16 -10.43
N LEU A 163 3.83 -3.40 -10.19
CA LEU A 163 4.62 -4.36 -10.95
C LEU A 163 4.08 -5.79 -10.82
N VAL A 164 3.83 -6.24 -9.59
CA VAL A 164 3.34 -7.60 -9.32
C VAL A 164 1.95 -7.82 -9.92
N MET A 165 1.03 -6.86 -9.74
CA MET A 165 -0.34 -7.00 -10.24
C MET A 165 -0.40 -6.95 -11.76
N THR A 166 0.38 -6.09 -12.42
CA THR A 166 0.45 -6.02 -13.89
C THR A 166 1.10 -7.26 -14.48
N PHE A 167 2.15 -7.79 -13.84
CA PHE A 167 2.78 -9.04 -14.24
C PHE A 167 1.80 -10.23 -14.12
N ALA A 168 1.12 -10.37 -12.98
CA ALA A 168 0.13 -11.41 -12.74
C ALA A 168 -1.07 -11.33 -13.70
N ALA A 169 -1.42 -10.12 -14.17
CA ALA A 169 -2.48 -9.90 -15.15
C ALA A 169 -2.09 -10.25 -16.58
N GLY A 170 -0.80 -10.57 -16.85
CA GLY A 170 -0.32 -10.96 -18.16
C GLY A 170 0.09 -9.81 -19.07
N VAL A 171 0.47 -8.66 -18.51
CA VAL A 171 1.10 -7.58 -19.28
C VAL A 171 2.44 -8.09 -19.85
N GLN A 172 2.73 -7.76 -21.09
CA GLN A 172 3.90 -8.27 -21.79
C GLN A 172 5.22 -7.84 -21.14
N LEU A 173 6.13 -8.79 -20.96
CA LEU A 173 7.42 -8.60 -20.28
C LEU A 173 8.27 -7.46 -20.89
N ARG A 174 8.12 -7.21 -22.19
CA ARG A 174 8.82 -6.12 -22.89
C ARG A 174 8.62 -4.75 -22.23
N TYR A 175 7.43 -4.47 -21.68
CA TYR A 175 7.16 -3.19 -21.01
C TYR A 175 7.91 -3.07 -19.71
N PHE A 176 8.06 -4.16 -18.95
CA PHE A 176 8.87 -4.17 -17.72
C PHE A 176 10.35 -3.92 -18.02
N VAL A 177 10.87 -4.53 -19.11
CA VAL A 177 12.26 -4.33 -19.55
C VAL A 177 12.48 -2.88 -20.00
N ILE A 178 11.56 -2.31 -20.78
CA ILE A 178 11.64 -0.92 -21.24
C ILE A 178 11.61 0.04 -20.06
N PHE A 179 10.62 -0.08 -19.15
CA PHE A 179 10.49 0.80 -17.98
C PHE A 179 11.66 0.61 -17.00
N GLY A 180 12.08 -0.62 -16.75
CA GLY A 180 13.26 -0.92 -15.94
C GLY A 180 14.54 -0.33 -16.52
N GLY A 181 14.74 -0.48 -17.83
CA GLY A 181 15.87 0.11 -18.54
C GLY A 181 15.87 1.66 -18.46
N LEU A 182 14.72 2.29 -18.65
CA LEU A 182 14.57 3.74 -18.50
C LEU A 182 14.89 4.21 -17.06
N LEU A 183 14.44 3.49 -16.05
CA LEU A 183 14.75 3.79 -14.64
C LEU A 183 16.26 3.69 -14.39
N VAL A 184 16.91 2.63 -14.84
CA VAL A 184 18.37 2.45 -14.68
C VAL A 184 19.14 3.57 -15.40
N CYS A 185 18.71 3.97 -16.60
CA CYS A 185 19.32 5.10 -17.32
C CYS A 185 19.06 6.46 -16.67
N ALA A 186 17.93 6.61 -15.96
CA ALA A 186 17.59 7.85 -15.26
C ALA A 186 18.43 8.07 -13.99
N ILE A 187 18.84 7.00 -13.30
CA ILE A 187 19.62 7.08 -12.04
C ILE A 187 20.88 7.96 -12.19
N PRO A 188 21.78 7.74 -13.16
CA PRO A 188 22.98 8.59 -13.31
C PRO A 188 22.64 10.04 -13.69
N ILE A 189 21.56 10.25 -14.42
CA ILE A 189 21.12 11.61 -14.80
C ILE A 189 20.64 12.35 -13.56
N ILE A 190 19.79 11.71 -12.76
CA ILE A 190 19.29 12.26 -11.50
C ILE A 190 20.45 12.53 -10.55
N TRP A 191 21.39 11.58 -10.42
CA TRP A 191 22.55 11.74 -9.58
C TRP A 191 23.40 12.96 -9.95
N ASN A 192 23.67 13.16 -11.24
CA ASN A 192 24.44 14.33 -11.71
C ASN A 192 23.72 15.68 -11.61
N VAL A 193 22.38 15.68 -11.51
CA VAL A 193 21.59 16.93 -11.38
C VAL A 193 21.45 17.36 -9.92
N PHE A 194 21.44 16.40 -8.97
CA PHE A 194 21.19 16.66 -7.54
C PHE A 194 22.44 16.59 -6.64
N MET A 195 23.56 16.16 -7.20
CA MET A 195 24.89 16.20 -6.52
C MET A 195 25.84 17.18 -7.21
#